data_f958e49189c65cd425e86472a61f95b0
#
_entry.id   f958e49189c65cd425e86472a61f95b0
#
_cell.length_a   1.000
_cell.length_b   1.000
_cell.length_c   1.000
_cell.angle_alpha   90.00
_cell.angle_beta   90.00
_cell.angle_gamma   90.00
#
_symmetry.space_group_name_H-M   'P 1'
#
loop_
_entity.id
_entity.type
_entity.pdbx_description
1 polymer ?
#
loop_
_entity_poly.entity_id
_entity_poly.type
_entity_poly.pdbx_seq_one_letter_code
_entity_poly.pdbx_strand_id
1 'polypeptide(L)'
;MLRTPLWATASLLAAAISLAGCGEDKAPAEQAAAPQTQSEPAASAPDTLNSEAAQAVVKHYADMAHAIFSDAHGTALKLQEAIDALIAEPTDATLQAAKEAWLAARVPYMQTEVFRFGNPVVDDWEGQLNAWPLDEGLIDYVEGDYQHALGNPGATANIIANQEVQIGEDKIDVSQITGELLASLNELAGSEANVATGYHAIEFLLWGQDLNGTNPGAGQRPVSDFIDGEGCTGGNCDRRRTYLKVATDLLVSDLEEMVGQWEAGVAGNYRASLEAESAENGLRKMFFGMGSLSLGELAGERMKVALEANSTEDEHDCFSDNTHNSHFFNAKGIRNIYLGEYLRTDGSTLTGPSLASLVEGVSPEIDSDLKTNLETTEAKMQVLVASANDGEAFDQLIAPDNSEGQEKVRAAIAALVAQTASIEQAAAALGIKDLNPDTADHEF
;
A
#
# COMPACT_ATOMS: atom_id res chain seq x y z
N MET A 1 -23.21 27.00 31.94
CA MET A 1 -22.52 28.32 31.89
C MET A 1 -21.69 28.33 30.60
N LEU A 2 -22.19 29.07 29.63
CA LEU A 2 -21.58 29.20 28.31
C LEU A 2 -20.26 30.01 28.39
N ARG A 3 -19.24 29.58 27.68
CA ARG A 3 -18.10 30.45 27.31
C ARG A 3 -17.77 30.22 25.84
N THR A 4 -18.05 31.25 25.05
CA THR A 4 -17.65 31.42 23.64
C THR A 4 -16.21 31.89 23.54
N PRO A 5 -15.40 31.52 22.52
CA PRO A 5 -14.12 32.15 22.23
C PRO A 5 -14.27 33.33 21.25
N LEU A 6 -13.56 34.43 21.58
CA LEU A 6 -13.45 35.64 20.77
C LEU A 6 -12.45 35.41 19.59
N TRP A 7 -12.89 35.81 18.43
CA TRP A 7 -12.03 35.99 17.25
C TRP A 7 -11.48 37.43 17.23
N ALA A 8 -10.17 37.59 17.13
CA ALA A 8 -9.51 38.85 16.94
C ALA A 8 -9.10 39.00 15.46
N THR A 9 -9.75 39.93 14.77
CA THR A 9 -9.40 40.37 13.43
C THR A 9 -8.29 41.45 13.51
N ALA A 10 -7.17 41.23 12.83
CA ALA A 10 -6.15 42.25 12.62
C ALA A 10 -6.24 42.78 11.18
N SER A 11 -6.61 44.07 11.07
CA SER A 11 -6.62 44.81 9.82
C SER A 11 -5.27 45.48 9.60
N LEU A 12 -4.64 45.24 8.43
CA LEU A 12 -3.43 45.97 8.00
C LEU A 12 -3.83 47.06 7.00
N LEU A 13 -3.55 48.32 7.38
CA LEU A 13 -3.64 49.51 6.54
C LEU A 13 -2.39 49.60 5.64
N ALA A 14 -2.60 49.67 4.33
CA ALA A 14 -1.55 50.09 3.39
C ALA A 14 -1.64 51.59 3.11
N ALA A 15 -0.59 52.32 3.40
CA ALA A 15 -0.46 53.76 3.09
C ALA A 15 0.25 53.92 1.75
N ALA A 16 -0.42 54.60 0.80
CA ALA A 16 0.15 55.02 -0.46
C ALA A 16 0.82 56.40 -0.28
N ILE A 17 2.06 56.57 -0.68
CA ILE A 17 2.76 57.86 -0.77
C ILE A 17 2.95 58.14 -2.26
N SER A 18 2.26 59.19 -2.74
CA SER A 18 2.45 59.80 -4.05
C SER A 18 3.46 60.97 -3.94
N LEU A 19 4.51 60.95 -4.74
CA LEU A 19 5.39 62.07 -4.97
C LEU A 19 5.28 62.51 -6.42
N ALA A 20 4.79 63.75 -6.60
CA ALA A 20 4.79 64.46 -7.86
C ALA A 20 6.11 65.19 -8.05
N GLY A 21 6.70 65.10 -9.22
CA GLY A 21 7.82 65.93 -9.66
C GLY A 21 7.61 66.36 -11.11
N CYS A 22 7.43 67.65 -11.31
CA CYS A 22 7.37 68.36 -12.60
C CYS A 22 8.74 68.53 -13.22
N GLY A 23 8.84 68.49 -14.56
CA GLY A 23 10.00 68.98 -15.28
C GLY A 23 9.99 68.70 -16.78
N GLU A 24 9.51 69.69 -17.52
CA GLU A 24 9.93 70.23 -18.82
C GLU A 24 9.89 69.45 -20.11
N ASP A 25 9.17 70.06 -21.04
CA ASP A 25 8.98 69.80 -22.46
C ASP A 25 10.30 69.80 -23.27
N LYS A 26 10.49 68.83 -24.15
CA LYS A 26 11.17 68.95 -25.46
C LYS A 26 10.47 68.11 -26.51
N ALA A 27 10.14 68.78 -27.63
CA ALA A 27 9.47 68.27 -28.80
C ALA A 27 10.23 67.17 -29.57
N PRO A 28 9.55 66.41 -30.42
CA PRO A 28 10.00 65.09 -30.86
C PRO A 28 10.90 65.13 -32.07
N ALA A 29 11.89 64.23 -32.07
CA ALA A 29 12.62 63.85 -33.29
C ALA A 29 11.96 62.60 -33.92
N GLU A 30 11.59 62.75 -35.18
CA GLU A 30 11.03 61.74 -36.02
C GLU A 30 12.05 60.60 -36.26
N GLN A 31 11.78 59.39 -35.68
CA GLN A 31 12.58 58.21 -36.00
C GLN A 31 11.76 57.30 -36.91
N ALA A 32 12.37 56.96 -38.05
CA ALA A 32 11.83 56.06 -39.07
C ALA A 32 11.52 54.68 -38.47
N ALA A 33 10.35 54.17 -38.78
CA ALA A 33 9.89 52.81 -38.43
C ALA A 33 10.76 51.78 -39.10
N ALA A 34 11.45 50.95 -38.33
CA ALA A 34 12.04 49.67 -38.79
C ALA A 34 10.91 48.65 -39.06
N PRO A 35 11.08 47.79 -40.06
CA PRO A 35 10.05 46.79 -40.39
C PRO A 35 9.90 45.80 -39.20
N GLN A 36 8.69 45.68 -38.67
CA GLN A 36 8.29 44.61 -37.75
C GLN A 36 8.34 43.30 -38.50
N THR A 37 9.34 42.49 -38.24
CA THR A 37 9.30 41.07 -38.53
C THR A 37 8.20 40.47 -37.65
N GLN A 38 7.09 40.07 -38.26
CA GLN A 38 6.12 39.19 -37.63
C GLN A 38 6.88 37.91 -37.26
N SER A 39 7.14 37.71 -35.95
CA SER A 39 7.48 36.42 -35.41
C SER A 39 6.27 35.50 -35.67
N GLU A 40 6.44 34.48 -36.49
CA GLU A 40 5.53 33.36 -36.55
C GLU A 40 5.30 32.87 -35.10
N PRO A 41 4.04 32.54 -34.72
CA PRO A 41 3.78 31.91 -33.45
C PRO A 41 4.64 30.63 -33.41
N ALA A 42 5.49 30.50 -32.37
CA ALA A 42 6.18 29.26 -32.09
C ALA A 42 5.12 28.16 -32.06
N ALA A 43 5.31 27.13 -32.89
CA ALA A 43 4.45 25.94 -32.84
C ALA A 43 4.43 25.48 -31.40
N SER A 44 3.26 25.46 -30.80
CA SER A 44 3.06 24.86 -29.48
C SER A 44 3.66 23.46 -29.52
N ALA A 45 4.54 23.15 -28.58
CA ALA A 45 5.02 21.78 -28.40
C ALA A 45 3.83 20.83 -28.40
N PRO A 46 3.89 19.69 -29.10
CA PRO A 46 2.78 18.75 -29.11
C PRO A 46 2.38 18.44 -27.66
N ASP A 47 1.07 18.46 -27.39
CA ASP A 47 0.52 18.09 -26.09
C ASP A 47 0.74 16.58 -25.87
N THR A 48 1.91 16.24 -25.34
CA THR A 48 2.32 14.85 -25.09
C THR A 48 1.45 14.18 -24.05
N LEU A 49 0.90 14.95 -23.11
CA LEU A 49 0.10 14.42 -22.00
C LEU A 49 -1.29 13.93 -22.43
N ASN A 50 -1.87 14.49 -23.51
CA ASN A 50 -3.17 14.09 -24.03
C ASN A 50 -3.10 13.42 -25.41
N SER A 51 -1.93 12.89 -25.77
CA SER A 51 -1.70 12.16 -27.01
C SER A 51 -2.39 10.78 -27.02
N GLU A 52 -2.60 10.19 -28.20
CA GLU A 52 -3.05 8.80 -28.32
C GLU A 52 -2.11 7.82 -27.61
N ALA A 53 -0.81 8.10 -27.57
CA ALA A 53 0.17 7.30 -26.85
C ALA A 53 -0.04 7.35 -25.33
N ALA A 54 -0.31 8.54 -24.78
CA ALA A 54 -0.64 8.71 -23.37
C ALA A 54 -1.94 7.98 -22.98
N GLN A 55 -2.97 8.08 -23.83
CA GLN A 55 -4.23 7.34 -23.62
C GLN A 55 -4.02 5.82 -23.65
N ALA A 56 -3.15 5.34 -24.56
CA ALA A 56 -2.81 3.92 -24.63
C ALA A 56 -2.07 3.42 -23.38
N VAL A 57 -1.22 4.26 -22.77
CA VAL A 57 -0.55 3.95 -21.49
C VAL A 57 -1.56 3.85 -20.35
N VAL A 58 -2.48 4.80 -20.20
CA VAL A 58 -3.54 4.76 -19.17
C VAL A 58 -4.43 3.53 -19.33
N LYS A 59 -4.78 3.18 -20.59
CA LYS A 59 -5.55 1.97 -20.84
C LYS A 59 -4.78 0.71 -20.45
N HIS A 60 -3.49 0.63 -20.79
CA HIS A 60 -2.66 -0.51 -20.41
C HIS A 60 -2.45 -0.60 -18.90
N TYR A 61 -2.36 0.53 -18.20
CA TYR A 61 -2.37 0.57 -16.73
C TYR A 61 -3.63 -0.09 -16.16
N ALA A 62 -4.80 0.18 -16.72
CA ALA A 62 -6.03 -0.48 -16.32
C ALA A 62 -6.05 -1.99 -16.67
N ASP A 63 -5.45 -2.39 -17.81
CA ASP A 63 -5.26 -3.80 -18.17
C ASP A 63 -4.34 -4.51 -17.16
N MET A 64 -3.27 -3.85 -16.71
CA MET A 64 -2.35 -4.35 -15.68
C MET A 64 -3.06 -4.50 -14.34
N ALA A 65 -3.81 -3.48 -13.89
CA ALA A 65 -4.58 -3.54 -12.65
C ALA A 65 -5.53 -4.75 -12.67
N HIS A 66 -6.32 -4.90 -13.73
CA HIS A 66 -7.22 -6.05 -13.87
C HIS A 66 -6.48 -7.39 -13.82
N ALA A 67 -5.31 -7.50 -14.47
CA ALA A 67 -4.53 -8.74 -14.47
C ALA A 67 -3.95 -9.07 -13.08
N ILE A 68 -3.40 -8.06 -12.37
CA ILE A 68 -2.78 -8.27 -11.06
C ILE A 68 -3.84 -8.57 -10.01
N PHE A 69 -4.97 -7.83 -9.97
CA PHE A 69 -6.11 -8.15 -9.09
C PHE A 69 -6.74 -9.50 -9.40
N SER A 70 -6.82 -9.91 -10.68
CA SER A 70 -7.28 -11.26 -11.06
C SER A 70 -6.35 -12.36 -10.54
N ASP A 71 -5.04 -12.13 -10.57
CA ASP A 71 -4.06 -13.07 -10.02
C ASP A 71 -4.11 -13.10 -8.48
N ALA A 72 -4.32 -11.95 -7.83
CA ALA A 72 -4.54 -11.88 -6.38
C ALA A 72 -5.81 -12.64 -5.97
N HIS A 73 -6.93 -12.43 -6.68
CA HIS A 73 -8.16 -13.19 -6.46
C HIS A 73 -7.96 -14.68 -6.70
N GLY A 74 -7.29 -15.07 -7.81
CA GLY A 74 -7.01 -16.47 -8.12
C GLY A 74 -6.14 -17.18 -7.09
N THR A 75 -5.21 -16.47 -6.44
CA THR A 75 -4.40 -17.03 -5.34
C THR A 75 -5.15 -17.04 -4.01
N ALA A 76 -6.03 -16.07 -3.75
CA ALA A 76 -6.91 -16.06 -2.58
C ALA A 76 -7.94 -17.21 -2.62
N LEU A 77 -8.44 -17.59 -3.81
CA LEU A 77 -9.26 -18.79 -3.97
C LEU A 77 -8.50 -20.08 -3.58
N LYS A 78 -7.21 -20.18 -3.91
CA LYS A 78 -6.38 -21.32 -3.48
C LYS A 78 -6.13 -21.30 -1.97
N LEU A 79 -5.97 -20.13 -1.37
CA LEU A 79 -5.90 -19.97 0.09
C LEU A 79 -7.21 -20.44 0.73
N GLN A 80 -8.36 -20.05 0.20
CA GLN A 80 -9.68 -20.51 0.67
C GLN A 80 -9.80 -22.04 0.59
N GLU A 81 -9.40 -22.66 -0.52
CA GLU A 81 -9.40 -24.12 -0.66
C GLU A 81 -8.51 -24.81 0.39
N ALA A 82 -7.33 -24.25 0.67
CA ALA A 82 -6.41 -24.80 1.67
C ALA A 82 -6.94 -24.64 3.11
N ILE A 83 -7.57 -23.50 3.42
CA ILE A 83 -8.24 -23.26 4.70
C ILE A 83 -9.45 -24.17 4.88
N ASP A 84 -10.26 -24.38 3.84
CA ASP A 84 -11.37 -25.33 3.88
C ASP A 84 -10.88 -26.76 4.16
N ALA A 85 -9.74 -27.16 3.59
CA ALA A 85 -9.12 -28.44 3.87
C ALA A 85 -8.60 -28.53 5.33
N LEU A 86 -7.99 -27.48 5.86
CA LEU A 86 -7.58 -27.39 7.28
C LEU A 86 -8.80 -27.52 8.21
N ILE A 87 -9.89 -26.84 7.92
CA ILE A 87 -11.12 -26.89 8.72
C ILE A 87 -11.77 -28.28 8.69
N ALA A 88 -11.76 -28.91 7.52
CA ALA A 88 -12.35 -30.25 7.35
C ALA A 88 -11.53 -31.37 8.01
N GLU A 89 -10.20 -31.27 7.94
CA GLU A 89 -9.27 -32.26 8.49
C GLU A 89 -8.05 -31.56 9.10
N PRO A 90 -8.13 -31.07 10.37
CA PRO A 90 -7.02 -30.38 11.01
C PRO A 90 -5.84 -31.30 11.28
N THR A 91 -4.77 -31.13 10.50
CA THR A 91 -3.49 -31.84 10.62
C THR A 91 -2.35 -30.86 10.42
N ASP A 92 -1.14 -31.17 10.88
CA ASP A 92 0.05 -30.34 10.61
C ASP A 92 0.25 -30.10 9.11
N ALA A 93 -0.07 -31.09 8.28
CA ALA A 93 0.05 -30.98 6.82
C ALA A 93 -0.95 -29.98 6.22
N THR A 94 -2.21 -29.98 6.67
CA THR A 94 -3.22 -29.04 6.18
C THR A 94 -3.00 -27.64 6.72
N LEU A 95 -2.52 -27.49 7.96
CA LEU A 95 -2.09 -26.18 8.49
C LEU A 95 -0.91 -25.62 7.70
N GLN A 96 0.09 -26.45 7.42
CA GLN A 96 1.25 -26.03 6.62
C GLN A 96 0.82 -25.65 5.19
N ALA A 97 -0.08 -26.40 4.57
CA ALA A 97 -0.61 -26.08 3.24
C ALA A 97 -1.38 -24.74 3.23
N ALA A 98 -2.15 -24.43 4.28
CA ALA A 98 -2.84 -23.15 4.41
C ALA A 98 -1.84 -21.98 4.57
N LYS A 99 -0.77 -22.16 5.37
CA LYS A 99 0.31 -21.19 5.50
C LYS A 99 1.02 -20.96 4.16
N GLU A 100 1.37 -22.00 3.42
CA GLU A 100 2.00 -21.89 2.09
C GLU A 100 1.09 -21.20 1.07
N ALA A 101 -0.22 -21.45 1.13
CA ALA A 101 -1.18 -20.79 0.25
C ALA A 101 -1.35 -19.31 0.59
N TRP A 102 -1.27 -18.92 1.87
CA TRP A 102 -1.26 -17.53 2.30
C TRP A 102 -0.02 -16.81 1.77
N LEU A 103 1.17 -17.36 1.96
CA LEU A 103 2.42 -16.79 1.41
C LEU A 103 2.34 -16.61 -0.11
N ALA A 104 1.78 -17.58 -0.82
CA ALA A 104 1.59 -17.50 -2.27
C ALA A 104 0.57 -16.42 -2.67
N ALA A 105 -0.47 -16.19 -1.85
CA ALA A 105 -1.50 -15.18 -2.11
C ALA A 105 -0.95 -13.75 -1.92
N ARG A 106 0.01 -13.55 -1.03
CA ARG A 106 0.69 -12.26 -0.84
C ARG A 106 1.45 -11.80 -2.09
N VAL A 107 1.98 -12.71 -2.89
CA VAL A 107 2.85 -12.37 -4.04
C VAL A 107 2.16 -11.45 -5.07
N PRO A 108 0.99 -11.78 -5.65
CA PRO A 108 0.30 -10.86 -6.54
C PRO A 108 -0.36 -9.70 -5.77
N TYR A 109 -0.89 -9.93 -4.55
CA TYR A 109 -1.56 -8.89 -3.80
C TYR A 109 -0.62 -7.71 -3.51
N MET A 110 0.60 -7.94 -3.03
CA MET A 110 1.54 -6.86 -2.72
C MET A 110 1.95 -6.05 -3.97
N GLN A 111 1.80 -6.58 -5.17
CA GLN A 111 1.99 -5.84 -6.40
C GLN A 111 0.78 -4.98 -6.79
N THR A 112 -0.38 -5.12 -6.11
CA THR A 112 -1.53 -4.24 -6.29
C THR A 112 -1.42 -2.93 -5.54
N GLU A 113 -0.59 -2.85 -4.50
CA GLU A 113 -0.46 -1.68 -3.63
C GLU A 113 -0.11 -0.38 -4.37
N VAL A 114 0.60 -0.48 -5.50
CA VAL A 114 0.91 0.67 -6.36
C VAL A 114 -0.34 1.33 -6.97
N PHE A 115 -1.49 0.63 -6.98
CA PHE A 115 -2.77 1.18 -7.43
C PHE A 115 -3.55 1.88 -6.31
N ARG A 116 -3.13 1.77 -5.04
CA ARG A 116 -3.81 2.37 -3.90
C ARG A 116 -3.82 3.89 -4.01
N PHE A 117 -2.66 4.50 -4.07
CA PHE A 117 -2.51 5.94 -4.06
C PHE A 117 -2.96 6.57 -5.39
N GLY A 118 -3.89 7.53 -5.32
CA GLY A 118 -4.45 8.20 -6.48
C GLY A 118 -5.65 7.49 -7.14
N ASN A 119 -6.03 6.29 -6.70
CA ASN A 119 -7.24 5.60 -7.14
C ASN A 119 -8.15 5.30 -5.93
N PRO A 120 -9.10 6.20 -5.60
CA PRO A 120 -9.91 6.10 -4.38
C PRO A 120 -10.62 4.75 -4.21
N VAL A 121 -11.02 4.09 -5.30
CA VAL A 121 -11.65 2.77 -5.25
C VAL A 121 -10.77 1.70 -4.63
N VAL A 122 -9.43 1.84 -4.74
CA VAL A 122 -8.46 0.93 -4.12
C VAL A 122 -8.10 1.41 -2.72
N ASP A 123 -7.91 2.72 -2.54
CA ASP A 123 -7.50 3.31 -1.27
C ASP A 123 -8.58 3.13 -0.18
N ASP A 124 -9.85 3.45 -0.50
CA ASP A 124 -10.98 3.28 0.42
C ASP A 124 -11.24 1.80 0.81
N TRP A 125 -10.77 0.85 0.01
CA TRP A 125 -11.02 -0.59 0.15
C TRP A 125 -9.85 -1.32 0.83
N GLU A 126 -8.64 -0.81 0.70
CA GLU A 126 -7.40 -1.48 1.13
C GLU A 126 -7.39 -1.76 2.64
N GLY A 127 -7.84 -0.83 3.48
CA GLY A 127 -7.90 -0.99 4.93
C GLY A 127 -8.73 -2.19 5.41
N GLN A 128 -9.64 -2.74 4.60
CA GLN A 128 -10.34 -3.99 4.91
C GLN A 128 -9.50 -5.23 4.61
N LEU A 129 -8.52 -5.13 3.70
CA LEU A 129 -7.76 -6.29 3.22
C LEU A 129 -6.35 -6.40 3.79
N ASN A 130 -5.70 -5.26 4.09
CA ASN A 130 -4.27 -5.27 4.40
C ASN A 130 -3.89 -4.30 5.53
N ALA A 131 -4.86 -3.82 6.32
CA ALA A 131 -4.57 -2.97 7.46
C ALA A 131 -3.65 -3.67 8.48
N TRP A 132 -2.70 -2.90 8.99
CA TRP A 132 -1.73 -3.27 10.01
C TRP A 132 -1.23 -1.96 10.70
N PRO A 133 -0.57 -1.98 11.87
CA PRO A 133 -0.42 -3.12 12.78
C PRO A 133 -1.74 -3.59 13.35
N LEU A 134 -1.76 -4.85 13.84
CA LEU A 134 -2.97 -5.52 14.30
C LEU A 134 -2.83 -5.89 15.78
N ASP A 135 -3.77 -5.45 16.63
CA ASP A 135 -3.88 -5.90 18.01
C ASP A 135 -4.56 -7.29 18.08
N GLU A 136 -3.76 -8.35 18.23
CA GLU A 136 -4.18 -9.75 18.15
C GLU A 136 -5.24 -10.13 19.20
N GLY A 137 -5.18 -9.49 20.39
CA GLY A 137 -6.12 -9.72 21.47
C GLY A 137 -7.55 -9.24 21.17
N LEU A 138 -7.77 -8.49 20.08
CA LEU A 138 -9.09 -8.25 19.53
C LEU A 138 -9.70 -9.56 19.00
N ILE A 139 -8.91 -10.38 18.33
CA ILE A 139 -9.37 -11.57 17.61
C ILE A 139 -9.42 -12.80 18.52
N ASP A 140 -8.29 -13.14 19.15
CA ASP A 140 -8.09 -14.42 19.83
C ASP A 140 -7.31 -14.25 21.15
N TYR A 141 -6.96 -15.35 21.80
CA TYR A 141 -6.10 -15.36 22.98
C TYR A 141 -4.68 -14.90 22.64
N VAL A 142 -4.07 -14.25 23.61
CA VAL A 142 -2.69 -13.76 23.58
C VAL A 142 -1.96 -14.16 24.86
N GLU A 143 -0.63 -14.12 24.85
CA GLU A 143 0.17 -14.40 26.05
C GLU A 143 0.03 -13.30 27.12
N GLY A 144 0.37 -13.62 28.37
CA GLY A 144 0.04 -12.80 29.54
C GLY A 144 0.76 -11.45 29.65
N ASP A 145 1.85 -11.25 28.92
CA ASP A 145 2.62 -10.02 28.82
C ASP A 145 2.44 -9.29 27.48
N TYR A 146 1.33 -9.58 26.80
CA TYR A 146 0.94 -9.01 25.53
C TYR A 146 1.04 -7.48 25.52
N GLN A 147 1.75 -6.97 24.52
CA GLN A 147 1.82 -5.55 24.22
C GLN A 147 0.80 -5.23 23.13
N HIS A 148 0.18 -4.08 23.19
CA HIS A 148 -0.83 -3.63 22.24
C HIS A 148 -0.78 -2.12 22.05
N ALA A 149 -1.45 -1.61 21.02
CA ALA A 149 -1.51 -0.18 20.73
C ALA A 149 -2.01 0.62 21.91
N LEU A 150 -1.27 1.68 22.27
CA LEU A 150 -1.57 2.47 23.46
C LEU A 150 -2.97 3.11 23.39
N GLY A 151 -3.82 2.73 24.34
CA GLY A 151 -5.17 3.28 24.45
C GLY A 151 -6.20 2.59 23.57
N ASN A 152 -5.85 1.50 22.86
CA ASN A 152 -6.83 0.74 22.08
C ASN A 152 -7.85 0.04 23.01
N PRO A 153 -9.15 0.42 22.96
CA PRO A 153 -10.17 -0.20 23.80
C PRO A 153 -10.57 -1.60 23.35
N GLY A 154 -10.21 -2.00 22.10
CA GLY A 154 -10.49 -3.31 21.53
C GLY A 154 -9.40 -4.35 21.76
N ALA A 155 -8.20 -3.94 22.19
CA ALA A 155 -6.97 -4.76 22.21
C ALA A 155 -7.08 -6.10 22.96
N THR A 156 -8.06 -6.29 23.83
CA THR A 156 -8.26 -7.53 24.61
C THR A 156 -9.69 -8.06 24.55
N ALA A 157 -10.46 -7.68 23.54
CA ALA A 157 -11.87 -8.03 23.41
C ALA A 157 -12.11 -9.52 23.19
N ASN A 158 -11.20 -10.20 22.49
CA ASN A 158 -11.22 -11.62 22.16
C ASN A 158 -12.57 -12.10 21.59
N ILE A 159 -12.82 -11.77 20.34
CA ILE A 159 -14.06 -12.11 19.61
C ILE A 159 -14.30 -13.63 19.59
N ILE A 160 -13.23 -14.41 19.49
CA ILE A 160 -13.33 -15.88 19.44
C ILE A 160 -13.81 -16.45 20.76
N ALA A 161 -13.37 -15.91 21.91
CA ALA A 161 -13.74 -16.45 23.22
C ALA A 161 -15.10 -15.96 23.73
N ASN A 162 -15.60 -14.84 23.21
CA ASN A 162 -16.78 -14.17 23.75
C ASN A 162 -17.98 -14.22 22.79
N GLN A 163 -19.18 -14.06 23.30
CA GLN A 163 -20.41 -13.88 22.52
C GLN A 163 -20.88 -12.43 22.50
N GLU A 164 -20.33 -11.61 23.39
CA GLU A 164 -20.54 -10.18 23.46
C GLU A 164 -19.21 -9.55 23.92
N VAL A 165 -18.78 -8.51 23.23
CA VAL A 165 -17.54 -7.77 23.56
C VAL A 165 -17.86 -6.31 23.87
N GLN A 166 -17.00 -5.68 24.66
CA GLN A 166 -17.04 -4.24 24.93
C GLN A 166 -15.84 -3.60 24.25
N ILE A 167 -16.07 -2.68 23.30
CA ILE A 167 -15.02 -1.91 22.63
C ILE A 167 -15.37 -0.42 22.78
N GLY A 168 -14.60 0.30 23.59
CA GLY A 168 -14.94 1.66 23.98
C GLY A 168 -16.27 1.71 24.74
N GLU A 169 -17.22 2.51 24.25
CA GLU A 169 -18.57 2.63 24.82
C GLU A 169 -19.56 1.61 24.22
N ASP A 170 -19.18 0.91 23.16
CA ASP A 170 -20.05 0.03 22.40
C ASP A 170 -20.03 -1.40 22.93
N LYS A 171 -21.24 -1.96 23.08
CA LYS A 171 -21.48 -3.36 23.37
C LYS A 171 -21.92 -4.06 22.10
N ILE A 172 -21.15 -5.07 21.68
CA ILE A 172 -21.29 -5.71 20.40
C ILE A 172 -21.59 -7.19 20.58
N ASP A 173 -22.68 -7.64 20.00
CA ASP A 173 -23.01 -9.07 19.91
C ASP A 173 -22.14 -9.73 18.82
N VAL A 174 -21.21 -10.57 19.25
CA VAL A 174 -20.31 -11.34 18.39
C VAL A 174 -20.64 -12.84 18.44
N SER A 175 -21.85 -13.19 18.90
CA SER A 175 -22.32 -14.59 19.00
C SER A 175 -22.35 -15.30 17.63
N GLN A 176 -22.63 -14.53 16.56
CA GLN A 176 -22.58 -14.99 15.18
C GLN A 176 -21.46 -14.22 14.45
N ILE A 177 -20.40 -14.90 14.07
CA ILE A 177 -19.30 -14.33 13.31
C ILE A 177 -19.70 -14.31 11.83
N THR A 178 -19.90 -13.10 11.27
CA THR A 178 -20.22 -12.87 9.83
C THR A 178 -19.24 -11.88 9.21
N GLY A 179 -19.14 -11.87 7.88
CA GLY A 179 -18.27 -10.92 7.16
C GLY A 179 -18.63 -9.46 7.47
N GLU A 180 -19.93 -9.13 7.49
CA GLU A 180 -20.38 -7.76 7.82
C GLU A 180 -20.01 -7.38 9.26
N LEU A 181 -20.10 -8.31 10.21
CA LEU A 181 -19.68 -8.05 11.59
C LEU A 181 -18.18 -7.75 11.62
N LEU A 182 -17.34 -8.65 11.06
CA LEU A 182 -15.89 -8.46 11.08
C LEU A 182 -15.48 -7.14 10.41
N ALA A 183 -16.02 -6.84 9.24
CA ALA A 183 -15.75 -5.56 8.56
C ALA A 183 -16.13 -4.33 9.42
N SER A 184 -17.22 -4.42 10.20
CA SER A 184 -17.66 -3.33 11.08
C SER A 184 -16.79 -3.11 12.32
N LEU A 185 -15.87 -4.02 12.60
CA LEU A 185 -14.94 -3.94 13.76
C LEU A 185 -13.61 -3.28 13.40
N ASN A 186 -13.29 -3.16 12.11
CA ASN A 186 -12.10 -2.44 11.67
C ASN A 186 -12.18 -0.97 12.12
N GLU A 187 -11.08 -0.46 12.69
CA GLU A 187 -10.95 0.91 13.22
C GLU A 187 -12.00 1.31 14.29
N LEU A 188 -12.73 0.34 14.82
CA LEU A 188 -13.79 0.62 15.79
C LEU A 188 -13.25 1.37 17.01
N ALA A 189 -14.04 2.32 17.50
CA ALA A 189 -13.67 3.23 18.58
C ALA A 189 -12.42 4.09 18.32
N GLY A 190 -12.04 4.26 17.02
CA GLY A 190 -10.99 5.14 16.56
C GLY A 190 -9.58 4.61 16.78
N SER A 191 -9.40 3.29 16.86
CA SER A 191 -8.09 2.65 16.88
C SER A 191 -7.84 1.92 15.58
N GLU A 192 -6.83 2.34 14.83
CA GLU A 192 -6.39 1.72 13.58
C GLU A 192 -5.87 0.29 13.81
N ALA A 193 -5.36 -0.03 15.01
CA ALA A 193 -4.94 -1.37 15.39
C ALA A 193 -6.10 -2.35 15.62
N ASN A 194 -7.37 -1.89 15.62
CA ASN A 194 -8.52 -2.77 15.57
C ASN A 194 -8.70 -3.31 14.16
N VAL A 195 -7.96 -4.35 13.81
CA VAL A 195 -8.02 -5.03 12.53
C VAL A 195 -8.65 -6.41 12.72
N ALA A 196 -9.82 -6.63 12.11
CA ALA A 196 -10.60 -7.85 12.27
C ALA A 196 -10.73 -8.67 10.96
N THR A 197 -10.23 -8.14 9.84
CA THR A 197 -10.37 -8.72 8.50
C THR A 197 -9.04 -8.75 7.75
N GLY A 198 -9.05 -9.26 6.53
CA GLY A 198 -7.94 -9.18 5.61
C GLY A 198 -6.81 -10.18 5.86
N TYR A 199 -5.72 -9.94 5.16
CA TYR A 199 -4.57 -10.85 5.16
C TYR A 199 -3.93 -11.03 6.54
N HIS A 200 -3.80 -9.96 7.34
CA HIS A 200 -3.11 -10.03 8.64
C HIS A 200 -3.96 -10.71 9.71
N ALA A 201 -5.29 -10.56 9.69
CA ALA A 201 -6.17 -11.34 10.54
C ALA A 201 -6.10 -12.84 10.24
N ILE A 202 -6.04 -13.22 8.94
CA ILE A 202 -5.84 -14.62 8.51
C ILE A 202 -4.45 -15.12 8.88
N GLU A 203 -3.42 -14.29 8.72
CA GLU A 203 -2.04 -14.57 9.10
C GLU A 203 -1.95 -14.91 10.59
N PHE A 204 -2.45 -14.02 11.45
CA PHE A 204 -2.49 -14.25 12.89
C PHE A 204 -3.24 -15.55 13.25
N LEU A 205 -4.37 -15.82 12.61
CA LEU A 205 -5.10 -17.06 12.86
C LEU A 205 -4.32 -18.32 12.46
N LEU A 206 -3.49 -18.26 11.41
CA LEU A 206 -2.69 -19.40 10.96
C LEU A 206 -1.39 -19.58 11.74
N TRP A 207 -0.69 -18.48 12.10
CA TRP A 207 0.60 -18.55 12.79
C TRP A 207 0.51 -18.36 14.31
N GLY A 208 -0.50 -17.63 14.81
CA GLY A 208 -0.52 -17.12 16.19
C GLY A 208 0.47 -15.98 16.38
N GLN A 209 0.66 -15.54 17.62
CA GLN A 209 1.68 -14.54 17.95
C GLN A 209 3.07 -15.04 17.60
N ASP A 210 3.92 -14.15 17.10
CA ASP A 210 5.35 -14.39 17.16
C ASP A 210 5.90 -13.98 18.53
N LEU A 211 6.29 -14.97 19.33
CA LEU A 211 6.84 -14.77 20.66
C LEU A 211 8.38 -14.82 20.67
N ASN A 212 9.01 -14.86 19.50
CA ASN A 212 10.46 -14.93 19.39
C ASN A 212 11.11 -13.53 19.44
N GLY A 213 10.31 -12.45 19.25
CA GLY A 213 10.81 -11.09 19.14
C GLY A 213 11.79 -11.00 17.98
N THR A 214 13.01 -10.51 18.20
CA THR A 214 14.05 -10.44 17.17
C THR A 214 14.94 -11.71 17.09
N ASN A 215 14.47 -12.85 17.59
CA ASN A 215 15.15 -14.13 17.42
C ASN A 215 14.50 -14.94 16.29
N PRO A 216 15.20 -15.92 15.70
CA PRO A 216 14.67 -16.68 14.57
C PRO A 216 13.36 -17.41 14.87
N GLY A 217 12.40 -17.30 13.95
CA GLY A 217 11.22 -18.14 13.89
C GLY A 217 9.90 -17.38 14.00
N ALA A 218 9.01 -17.67 13.09
CA ALA A 218 7.63 -17.17 13.01
C ALA A 218 6.73 -17.72 14.13
N GLY A 219 5.52 -17.21 14.22
CA GLY A 219 4.47 -17.70 15.12
C GLY A 219 4.19 -19.20 14.94
N GLN A 220 3.88 -19.89 16.04
CA GLN A 220 3.77 -21.35 16.07
C GLN A 220 2.44 -21.82 16.65
N ARG A 221 1.33 -21.39 16.04
CA ARG A 221 0.01 -21.88 16.43
C ARG A 221 -0.08 -23.40 16.23
N PRO A 222 -0.46 -24.17 17.28
CA PRO A 222 -0.60 -25.62 17.15
C PRO A 222 -1.86 -25.96 16.36
N VAL A 223 -1.80 -27.02 15.54
CA VAL A 223 -2.96 -27.49 14.79
C VAL A 223 -4.12 -27.93 15.69
N SER A 224 -3.85 -28.29 16.94
CA SER A 224 -4.86 -28.61 17.94
C SER A 224 -5.82 -27.44 18.26
N ASP A 225 -5.47 -26.20 17.91
CA ASP A 225 -6.36 -25.04 17.99
C ASP A 225 -7.51 -25.07 16.96
N PHE A 226 -7.42 -25.97 16.01
CA PHE A 226 -8.46 -26.19 14.98
C PHE A 226 -9.17 -27.55 15.13
N ILE A 227 -8.81 -28.37 16.12
CA ILE A 227 -9.41 -29.69 16.37
C ILE A 227 -10.68 -29.55 17.22
N ASP A 228 -11.74 -30.30 16.90
CA ASP A 228 -12.97 -30.33 17.69
C ASP A 228 -12.87 -31.14 18.97
N GLY A 229 -13.70 -30.75 19.96
CA GLY A 229 -13.92 -31.52 21.18
C GLY A 229 -12.69 -31.60 22.08
N GLU A 230 -12.38 -32.78 22.58
CA GLU A 230 -11.28 -33.00 23.56
C GLU A 230 -9.88 -32.74 22.97
N GLY A 231 -9.74 -32.66 21.63
CA GLY A 231 -8.50 -32.32 20.96
C GLY A 231 -8.19 -30.81 20.92
N CYS A 232 -9.15 -29.97 21.26
CA CYS A 232 -9.01 -28.51 21.26
C CYS A 232 -8.13 -28.05 22.42
N THR A 233 -7.00 -27.42 22.14
CA THR A 233 -6.06 -26.95 23.17
C THR A 233 -6.16 -25.46 23.50
N GLY A 234 -6.40 -24.60 22.51
CA GLY A 234 -6.54 -23.14 22.70
C GLY A 234 -7.94 -22.70 23.15
N GLY A 235 -8.88 -23.62 23.31
CA GLY A 235 -10.30 -23.30 23.56
C GLY A 235 -10.99 -22.69 22.33
N ASN A 236 -12.32 -22.72 22.28
CA ASN A 236 -13.14 -22.09 21.25
C ASN A 236 -12.73 -22.44 19.79
N CYS A 237 -12.22 -23.66 19.58
CA CYS A 237 -11.66 -24.07 18.29
C CYS A 237 -12.71 -24.07 17.16
N ASP A 238 -13.97 -24.33 17.46
CA ASP A 238 -15.10 -24.21 16.53
C ASP A 238 -15.31 -22.75 16.08
N ARG A 239 -15.20 -21.80 17.00
CA ARG A 239 -15.34 -20.37 16.68
C ARG A 239 -14.11 -19.84 15.93
N ARG A 240 -12.91 -20.33 16.27
CA ARG A 240 -11.68 -19.99 15.53
C ARG A 240 -11.73 -20.44 14.08
N ARG A 241 -12.20 -21.65 13.83
CA ARG A 241 -12.44 -22.14 12.45
C ARG A 241 -13.50 -21.32 11.74
N THR A 242 -14.59 -20.94 12.42
CA THR A 242 -15.61 -20.06 11.87
C THR A 242 -15.04 -18.72 11.49
N TYR A 243 -14.26 -18.11 12.39
CA TYR A 243 -13.61 -16.81 12.11
C TYR A 243 -12.68 -16.90 10.91
N LEU A 244 -11.77 -17.87 10.90
CA LEU A 244 -10.83 -18.09 9.79
C LEU A 244 -11.56 -18.27 8.45
N LYS A 245 -12.62 -19.08 8.43
CA LYS A 245 -13.45 -19.26 7.24
C LYS A 245 -14.10 -17.96 6.77
N VAL A 246 -14.75 -17.24 7.69
CA VAL A 246 -15.47 -16.00 7.37
C VAL A 246 -14.53 -14.90 6.89
N ALA A 247 -13.37 -14.72 7.55
CA ALA A 247 -12.37 -13.74 7.13
C ALA A 247 -11.82 -14.05 5.73
N THR A 248 -11.59 -15.34 5.44
CA THR A 248 -11.11 -15.78 4.12
C THR A 248 -12.18 -15.62 3.03
N ASP A 249 -13.43 -15.97 3.33
CA ASP A 249 -14.55 -15.79 2.39
C ASP A 249 -14.77 -14.32 2.05
N LEU A 250 -14.63 -13.43 3.05
CA LEU A 250 -14.71 -11.99 2.87
C LEU A 250 -13.57 -11.49 1.98
N LEU A 251 -12.32 -11.89 2.27
CA LEU A 251 -11.15 -11.53 1.45
C LEU A 251 -11.34 -11.92 -0.03
N VAL A 252 -11.85 -13.13 -0.30
CA VAL A 252 -12.11 -13.59 -1.68
C VAL A 252 -13.19 -12.74 -2.34
N SER A 253 -14.29 -12.45 -1.62
CA SER A 253 -15.39 -11.61 -2.14
C SER A 253 -14.93 -10.18 -2.46
N ASP A 254 -14.11 -9.59 -1.59
CA ASP A 254 -13.58 -8.24 -1.76
C ASP A 254 -12.64 -8.16 -2.98
N LEU A 255 -11.80 -9.17 -3.16
CA LEU A 255 -10.92 -9.25 -4.34
C LEU A 255 -11.72 -9.47 -5.64
N GLU A 256 -12.81 -10.25 -5.62
CA GLU A 256 -13.71 -10.44 -6.76
C GLU A 256 -14.36 -9.09 -7.16
N GLU A 257 -14.82 -8.32 -6.16
CA GLU A 257 -15.37 -6.97 -6.40
C GLU A 257 -14.34 -6.06 -7.06
N MET A 258 -13.09 -6.05 -6.56
CA MET A 258 -12.04 -5.22 -7.13
C MET A 258 -11.67 -5.62 -8.55
N VAL A 259 -11.65 -6.90 -8.89
CA VAL A 259 -11.50 -7.38 -10.28
C VAL A 259 -12.58 -6.77 -11.17
N GLY A 260 -13.84 -6.75 -10.70
CA GLY A 260 -14.98 -6.14 -11.42
C GLY A 260 -14.82 -4.63 -11.64
N GLN A 261 -14.20 -3.89 -10.69
CA GLN A 261 -13.90 -2.48 -10.83
C GLN A 261 -12.92 -2.17 -11.96
N TRP A 262 -12.03 -3.12 -12.28
CA TRP A 262 -11.02 -2.98 -13.34
C TRP A 262 -11.37 -3.74 -14.63
N GLU A 263 -12.52 -4.40 -14.72
CA GLU A 263 -12.94 -5.16 -15.89
C GLU A 263 -13.20 -4.24 -17.10
N ALA A 264 -12.69 -4.62 -18.26
CA ALA A 264 -12.83 -3.85 -19.49
C ALA A 264 -14.26 -3.90 -20.06
N GLY A 265 -14.76 -2.76 -20.52
CA GLY A 265 -16.05 -2.67 -21.21
C GLY A 265 -17.28 -2.76 -20.30
N VAL A 266 -17.10 -2.78 -19.00
CA VAL A 266 -18.18 -2.70 -18.00
C VAL A 266 -18.52 -1.25 -17.74
N ALA A 267 -19.76 -0.84 -18.04
CA ALA A 267 -20.20 0.52 -17.81
C ALA A 267 -20.39 0.80 -16.31
N GLY A 268 -19.85 1.93 -15.85
CA GLY A 268 -20.04 2.43 -14.49
C GLY A 268 -19.07 1.87 -13.45
N ASN A 269 -18.13 1.00 -13.84
CA ASN A 269 -17.03 0.62 -12.97
C ASN A 269 -15.94 1.70 -12.93
N TYR A 270 -14.95 1.52 -12.05
CA TYR A 270 -13.86 2.48 -11.88
C TYR A 270 -13.03 2.64 -13.16
N ARG A 271 -12.70 1.55 -13.85
CA ARG A 271 -11.97 1.58 -15.11
C ARG A 271 -12.64 2.47 -16.15
N ALA A 272 -13.95 2.36 -16.32
CA ALA A 272 -14.70 3.20 -17.27
C ALA A 272 -14.59 4.70 -16.91
N SER A 273 -14.55 5.04 -15.62
CA SER A 273 -14.36 6.40 -15.14
C SER A 273 -12.93 6.90 -15.41
N LEU A 274 -11.92 6.09 -15.13
CA LEU A 274 -10.52 6.39 -15.38
C LEU A 274 -10.25 6.61 -16.89
N GLU A 275 -10.74 5.73 -17.74
CA GLU A 275 -10.57 5.84 -19.20
C GLU A 275 -11.35 7.05 -19.81
N ALA A 276 -12.36 7.58 -19.11
CA ALA A 276 -13.10 8.77 -19.53
C ALA A 276 -12.43 10.10 -19.10
N GLU A 277 -11.48 10.06 -18.18
CA GLU A 277 -10.69 11.22 -17.78
C GLU A 277 -9.70 11.62 -18.88
N SER A 278 -9.04 12.79 -18.72
CA SER A 278 -7.90 13.14 -19.55
C SER A 278 -6.73 12.17 -19.31
N ALA A 279 -5.97 11.87 -20.36
CA ALA A 279 -4.77 11.04 -20.21
C ALA A 279 -3.78 11.64 -19.19
N GLU A 280 -3.67 12.98 -19.11
CA GLU A 280 -2.87 13.68 -18.11
C GLU A 280 -3.24 13.28 -16.69
N ASN A 281 -4.55 13.22 -16.35
CA ASN A 281 -5.00 12.80 -15.03
C ASN A 281 -4.66 11.33 -14.75
N GLY A 282 -4.84 10.45 -15.74
CA GLY A 282 -4.45 9.05 -15.61
C GLY A 282 -2.96 8.88 -15.37
N LEU A 283 -2.11 9.57 -16.14
CA LEU A 283 -0.65 9.55 -15.96
C LEU A 283 -0.24 10.11 -14.59
N ARG A 284 -0.90 11.19 -14.13
CA ARG A 284 -0.66 11.75 -12.78
C ARG A 284 -0.96 10.73 -11.69
N LYS A 285 -2.08 10.00 -11.78
CA LYS A 285 -2.43 8.93 -10.82
C LYS A 285 -1.37 7.83 -10.81
N MET A 286 -0.87 7.42 -11.98
CA MET A 286 0.20 6.41 -12.08
C MET A 286 1.48 6.87 -11.38
N PHE A 287 1.98 8.07 -11.67
CA PHE A 287 3.19 8.59 -11.02
C PHE A 287 2.99 8.85 -9.52
N PHE A 288 1.82 9.34 -9.13
CA PHE A 288 1.49 9.57 -7.72
C PHE A 288 1.46 8.24 -6.94
N GLY A 289 0.81 7.21 -7.50
CA GLY A 289 0.79 5.88 -6.90
C GLY A 289 2.18 5.27 -6.74
N MET A 290 3.02 5.37 -7.77
CA MET A 290 4.41 4.92 -7.70
C MET A 290 5.22 5.67 -6.64
N GLY A 291 5.10 7.01 -6.61
CA GLY A 291 5.86 7.86 -5.71
C GLY A 291 5.43 7.70 -4.25
N SER A 292 4.12 7.70 -3.97
CA SER A 292 3.57 7.58 -2.62
C SER A 292 3.81 6.19 -2.01
N LEU A 293 3.62 5.11 -2.81
CA LEU A 293 4.01 3.79 -2.33
C LEU A 293 5.52 3.70 -2.06
N SER A 294 6.36 4.31 -2.91
CA SER A 294 7.82 4.26 -2.73
C SER A 294 8.29 5.02 -1.49
N LEU A 295 7.77 6.22 -1.24
CA LEU A 295 8.26 7.14 -0.22
C LEU A 295 7.53 6.98 1.11
N GLY A 296 6.27 7.38 1.17
CA GLY A 296 5.50 7.40 2.40
C GLY A 296 5.26 6.00 2.95
N GLU A 297 4.68 5.16 2.14
CA GLU A 297 4.25 3.84 2.58
C GLU A 297 5.43 2.88 2.80
N LEU A 298 6.16 2.51 1.73
CA LEU A 298 7.17 1.44 1.84
C LEU A 298 8.44 1.90 2.57
N ALA A 299 9.01 3.06 2.20
CA ALA A 299 10.21 3.56 2.86
C ALA A 299 9.92 4.07 4.28
N GLY A 300 8.78 4.77 4.47
CA GLY A 300 8.36 5.36 5.74
C GLY A 300 7.69 4.33 6.65
N GLU A 301 6.40 4.11 6.45
CA GLU A 301 5.57 3.33 7.37
C GLU A 301 6.06 1.89 7.51
N ARG A 302 6.31 1.18 6.41
CA ARG A 302 6.62 -0.26 6.45
C ARG A 302 8.05 -0.59 6.82
N MET A 303 9.02 0.31 6.56
CA MET A 303 10.43 -0.02 6.82
C MET A 303 11.07 0.85 7.89
N LYS A 304 10.89 2.19 7.82
CA LYS A 304 11.58 3.13 8.71
C LYS A 304 11.02 3.04 10.13
N VAL A 305 9.70 2.96 10.29
CA VAL A 305 9.05 2.87 11.62
C VAL A 305 9.56 1.64 12.37
N ALA A 306 9.44 0.45 11.80
CA ALA A 306 9.92 -0.79 12.41
C ALA A 306 11.42 -0.74 12.73
N LEU A 307 12.24 -0.21 11.80
CA LEU A 307 13.69 -0.09 11.98
C LEU A 307 14.08 0.86 13.11
N GLU A 308 13.48 2.06 13.18
CA GLU A 308 13.86 3.08 14.18
C GLU A 308 13.37 2.72 15.58
N ALA A 309 12.19 2.08 15.68
CA ALA A 309 11.65 1.57 16.93
C ALA A 309 12.29 0.25 17.36
N ASN A 310 12.98 -0.49 16.46
CA ASN A 310 13.36 -1.89 16.60
C ASN A 310 12.16 -2.75 17.05
N SER A 311 11.00 -2.45 16.44
CA SER A 311 9.71 -3.03 16.83
C SER A 311 9.33 -4.14 15.86
N THR A 312 9.12 -5.32 16.38
CA THR A 312 8.57 -6.46 15.65
C THR A 312 7.08 -6.33 15.41
N GLU A 313 6.38 -5.56 16.25
CA GLU A 313 4.93 -5.29 16.11
C GLU A 313 4.63 -4.34 14.94
N ASP A 314 5.58 -3.46 14.60
CA ASP A 314 5.47 -2.56 13.43
C ASP A 314 5.96 -3.22 12.15
N GLU A 315 6.32 -4.48 12.18
CA GLU A 315 6.69 -5.28 11.03
C GLU A 315 5.44 -5.69 10.22
N HIS A 316 5.49 -5.58 8.90
CA HIS A 316 4.30 -5.71 8.07
C HIS A 316 3.65 -7.11 8.11
N ASP A 317 4.43 -8.19 7.92
CA ASP A 317 3.96 -9.58 8.01
C ASP A 317 4.61 -10.27 9.24
N CYS A 318 4.35 -9.72 10.45
CA CYS A 318 5.07 -10.06 11.69
C CYS A 318 4.82 -11.49 12.19
N PHE A 319 3.63 -12.08 11.92
CA PHE A 319 3.31 -13.42 12.41
C PHE A 319 3.98 -14.52 11.62
N SER A 320 4.25 -14.28 10.35
CA SER A 320 4.80 -15.27 9.40
C SER A 320 6.27 -15.09 9.06
N ASP A 321 6.93 -14.02 9.55
CA ASP A 321 8.26 -13.57 9.12
C ASP A 321 8.38 -13.32 7.60
N ASN A 322 7.28 -12.90 6.93
CA ASN A 322 7.24 -12.76 5.48
C ASN A 322 7.48 -11.32 4.98
N THR A 323 7.72 -10.37 5.87
CA THR A 323 7.85 -8.93 5.58
C THR A 323 8.83 -8.64 4.44
N HIS A 324 9.94 -9.35 4.37
CA HIS A 324 10.94 -9.21 3.30
C HIS A 324 10.37 -9.46 1.90
N ASN A 325 9.43 -10.41 1.74
CA ASN A 325 8.75 -10.67 0.48
C ASN A 325 7.71 -9.60 0.17
N SER A 326 6.92 -9.18 1.16
CA SER A 326 5.91 -8.13 0.98
C SER A 326 6.56 -6.83 0.52
N HIS A 327 7.67 -6.41 1.13
CA HIS A 327 8.45 -5.25 0.69
C HIS A 327 9.02 -5.42 -0.72
N PHE A 328 9.57 -6.59 -1.05
CA PHE A 328 10.08 -6.88 -2.39
C PHE A 328 8.99 -6.76 -3.46
N PHE A 329 7.80 -7.33 -3.20
CA PHE A 329 6.70 -7.29 -4.18
C PHE A 329 6.03 -5.92 -4.29
N ASN A 330 6.04 -5.08 -3.25
CA ASN A 330 5.67 -3.66 -3.36
C ASN A 330 6.61 -2.93 -4.35
N ALA A 331 7.92 -3.03 -4.15
CA ALA A 331 8.90 -2.42 -5.05
C ALA A 331 8.76 -2.97 -6.49
N LYS A 332 8.45 -4.27 -6.62
CA LYS A 332 8.17 -4.93 -7.89
C LYS A 332 6.95 -4.32 -8.59
N GLY A 333 5.87 -4.06 -7.86
CA GLY A 333 4.66 -3.41 -8.36
C GLY A 333 4.97 -2.03 -8.96
N ILE A 334 5.76 -1.21 -8.25
CA ILE A 334 6.20 0.11 -8.74
C ILE A 334 6.94 -0.03 -10.07
N ARG A 335 7.92 -0.93 -10.15
CA ARG A 335 8.70 -1.19 -11.36
C ARG A 335 7.82 -1.66 -12.52
N ASN A 336 6.89 -2.56 -12.26
CA ASN A 336 5.99 -3.10 -13.27
C ASN A 336 5.16 -1.99 -13.94
N ILE A 337 4.63 -1.04 -13.16
CA ILE A 337 3.84 0.08 -13.69
C ILE A 337 4.69 1.00 -14.57
N TYR A 338 5.92 1.29 -14.19
CA TYR A 338 6.79 2.11 -15.01
C TYR A 338 7.12 1.46 -16.35
N LEU A 339 7.47 0.16 -16.32
CA LEU A 339 7.87 -0.59 -17.51
C LEU A 339 6.69 -1.05 -18.37
N GLY A 340 5.46 -1.06 -17.83
CA GLY A 340 4.27 -1.59 -18.51
C GLY A 340 4.37 -3.11 -18.71
N GLU A 341 4.95 -3.84 -17.73
CA GLU A 341 5.12 -5.30 -17.80
C GLU A 341 4.74 -5.98 -16.48
N TYR A 342 4.10 -7.13 -16.56
CA TYR A 342 3.74 -7.93 -15.40
C TYR A 342 3.89 -9.42 -15.71
N LEU A 343 4.65 -10.13 -14.88
CA LEU A 343 4.76 -11.60 -14.92
C LEU A 343 3.62 -12.19 -14.07
N ARG A 344 2.68 -12.84 -14.74
CA ARG A 344 1.50 -13.43 -14.12
C ARG A 344 1.83 -14.72 -13.37
N THR A 345 0.90 -15.10 -12.48
CA THR A 345 1.02 -16.35 -11.68
C THR A 345 0.99 -17.62 -12.52
N ASP A 346 0.47 -17.58 -13.76
CA ASP A 346 0.49 -18.69 -14.71
C ASP A 346 1.78 -18.77 -15.55
N GLY A 347 2.72 -17.84 -15.33
CA GLY A 347 3.99 -17.73 -16.05
C GLY A 347 3.92 -16.95 -17.36
N SER A 348 2.75 -16.47 -17.78
CA SER A 348 2.63 -15.57 -18.92
C SER A 348 3.07 -14.16 -18.55
N THR A 349 3.48 -13.35 -19.53
CA THR A 349 3.85 -11.95 -19.31
C THR A 349 2.88 -11.03 -20.05
N LEU A 350 2.26 -10.11 -19.33
CA LEU A 350 1.52 -8.99 -19.89
C LEU A 350 2.49 -7.85 -20.17
N THR A 351 2.49 -7.32 -21.40
CA THR A 351 3.33 -6.16 -21.80
C THR A 351 2.52 -5.22 -22.70
N GLY A 352 2.81 -3.91 -22.62
CA GLY A 352 2.11 -2.93 -23.44
C GLY A 352 2.74 -1.53 -23.41
N PRO A 353 2.00 -0.50 -23.89
CA PRO A 353 2.42 0.89 -23.80
C PRO A 353 2.73 1.27 -22.33
N SER A 354 3.85 1.98 -22.10
CA SER A 354 4.40 2.20 -20.78
C SER A 354 4.76 3.66 -20.50
N LEU A 355 4.85 4.03 -19.22
CA LEU A 355 5.42 5.31 -18.81
C LEU A 355 6.86 5.45 -19.32
N ALA A 356 7.65 4.37 -19.25
CA ALA A 356 9.01 4.34 -19.77
C ALA A 356 9.07 4.77 -21.23
N SER A 357 8.18 4.26 -22.08
CA SER A 357 8.16 4.63 -23.50
C SER A 357 7.82 6.11 -23.74
N LEU A 358 6.96 6.71 -22.90
CA LEU A 358 6.65 8.14 -22.98
C LEU A 358 7.83 9.00 -22.51
N VAL A 359 8.45 8.63 -21.40
CA VAL A 359 9.59 9.37 -20.83
C VAL A 359 10.81 9.26 -21.77
N GLU A 360 11.12 8.07 -22.29
CA GLU A 360 12.19 7.86 -23.28
C GLU A 360 12.02 8.74 -24.52
N GLY A 361 10.77 8.90 -25.00
CA GLY A 361 10.43 9.74 -26.14
C GLY A 361 10.71 11.23 -25.92
N VAL A 362 10.74 11.71 -24.67
CA VAL A 362 10.97 13.10 -24.28
C VAL A 362 12.40 13.31 -23.79
N SER A 363 12.89 12.41 -22.94
CA SER A 363 14.22 12.45 -22.32
C SER A 363 14.75 11.04 -22.06
N PRO A 364 15.52 10.44 -22.99
CA PRO A 364 16.12 9.12 -22.80
C PRO A 364 17.03 9.02 -21.57
N GLU A 365 17.65 10.14 -21.15
CA GLU A 365 18.51 10.19 -19.96
C GLU A 365 17.68 9.99 -18.68
N ILE A 366 16.56 10.71 -18.53
CA ILE A 366 15.67 10.58 -17.36
C ILE A 366 15.05 9.18 -17.31
N ASP A 367 14.65 8.61 -18.44
CA ASP A 367 14.16 7.24 -18.53
C ASP A 367 15.22 6.22 -18.06
N SER A 368 16.47 6.37 -18.53
CA SER A 368 17.59 5.52 -18.14
C SER A 368 17.89 5.62 -16.63
N ASP A 369 17.87 6.83 -16.08
CA ASP A 369 18.12 7.08 -14.67
C ASP A 369 17.04 6.44 -13.78
N LEU A 370 15.76 6.58 -14.14
CA LEU A 370 14.67 5.96 -13.39
C LEU A 370 14.74 4.42 -13.48
N LYS A 371 14.97 3.85 -14.67
CA LYS A 371 15.18 2.39 -14.81
C LYS A 371 16.32 1.89 -13.91
N THR A 372 17.44 2.63 -13.86
CA THR A 372 18.59 2.29 -13.01
C THR A 372 18.24 2.34 -11.52
N ASN A 373 17.46 3.34 -11.08
CA ASN A 373 17.04 3.44 -9.68
C ASN A 373 16.02 2.36 -9.31
N LEU A 374 15.08 2.01 -10.20
CA LEU A 374 14.16 0.88 -10.00
C LEU A 374 14.90 -0.45 -9.88
N GLU A 375 15.91 -0.70 -10.73
CA GLU A 375 16.76 -1.89 -10.65
C GLU A 375 17.59 -1.91 -9.36
N THR A 376 18.08 -0.75 -8.92
CA THR A 376 18.83 -0.62 -7.66
C THR A 376 17.94 -0.93 -6.46
N THR A 377 16.71 -0.42 -6.44
CA THR A 377 15.75 -0.72 -5.37
C THR A 377 15.42 -2.22 -5.34
N GLU A 378 15.10 -2.82 -6.49
CA GLU A 378 14.82 -4.27 -6.57
C GLU A 378 16.02 -5.09 -6.06
N ALA A 379 17.26 -4.69 -6.42
CA ALA A 379 18.46 -5.37 -5.93
C ALA A 379 18.64 -5.23 -4.40
N LYS A 380 18.30 -4.06 -3.81
CA LYS A 380 18.38 -3.88 -2.35
C LYS A 380 17.30 -4.69 -1.63
N MET A 381 16.08 -4.74 -2.13
CA MET A 381 15.03 -5.60 -1.61
C MET A 381 15.40 -7.08 -1.73
N GLN A 382 16.05 -7.49 -2.83
CA GLN A 382 16.52 -8.86 -2.99
C GLN A 382 17.59 -9.25 -1.94
N VAL A 383 18.35 -8.29 -1.40
CA VAL A 383 19.28 -8.54 -0.28
C VAL A 383 18.49 -8.94 0.98
N LEU A 384 17.36 -8.29 1.25
CA LEU A 384 16.51 -8.64 2.41
C LEU A 384 15.91 -10.04 2.23
N VAL A 385 15.40 -10.34 1.03
CA VAL A 385 14.89 -11.68 0.68
C VAL A 385 15.98 -12.75 0.83
N ALA A 386 17.19 -12.46 0.37
CA ALA A 386 18.31 -13.40 0.51
C ALA A 386 18.70 -13.64 1.98
N SER A 387 18.72 -12.58 2.81
CA SER A 387 18.96 -12.71 4.25
C SER A 387 17.94 -13.61 4.92
N ALA A 388 16.65 -13.44 4.63
CA ALA A 388 15.59 -14.29 5.18
C ALA A 388 15.72 -15.76 4.72
N ASN A 389 16.06 -15.99 3.45
CA ASN A 389 16.32 -17.34 2.93
C ASN A 389 17.53 -18.00 3.59
N ASP A 390 18.51 -17.21 4.08
CA ASP A 390 19.68 -17.68 4.83
C ASP A 390 19.38 -17.81 6.35
N GLY A 391 18.12 -17.53 6.77
CA GLY A 391 17.64 -17.69 8.14
C GLY A 391 17.71 -16.42 8.99
N GLU A 392 17.83 -15.24 8.39
CA GLU A 392 17.83 -13.94 9.04
C GLU A 392 16.66 -13.10 8.44
N ALA A 393 15.45 -13.25 9.00
CA ALA A 393 14.25 -12.56 8.57
C ALA A 393 14.25 -11.06 8.96
N PHE A 394 13.21 -10.31 8.63
CA PHE A 394 13.21 -8.85 8.75
C PHE A 394 13.27 -8.38 10.21
N ASP A 395 12.57 -9.05 11.13
CA ASP A 395 12.62 -8.84 12.58
C ASP A 395 14.06 -8.90 13.14
N GLN A 396 14.83 -9.90 12.68
CA GLN A 396 16.23 -10.07 13.03
C GLN A 396 17.13 -8.99 12.41
N LEU A 397 16.80 -8.52 11.18
CA LEU A 397 17.55 -7.43 10.54
C LEU A 397 17.39 -6.11 11.29
N ILE A 398 16.21 -5.84 11.87
CA ILE A 398 15.96 -4.61 12.63
C ILE A 398 16.37 -4.69 14.10
N ALA A 399 16.84 -5.84 14.58
CA ALA A 399 17.24 -6.03 15.97
C ALA A 399 18.25 -4.95 16.44
N PRO A 400 18.14 -4.45 17.70
CA PRO A 400 18.95 -3.33 18.17
C PRO A 400 20.45 -3.58 18.20
N ASP A 401 20.87 -4.84 18.25
CA ASP A 401 22.28 -5.28 18.25
C ASP A 401 22.76 -5.77 16.87
N ASN A 402 21.91 -5.79 15.85
CA ASN A 402 22.24 -6.21 14.49
C ASN A 402 22.53 -5.00 13.56
N SER A 403 23.68 -4.37 13.77
CA SER A 403 24.07 -3.20 12.96
C SER A 403 24.24 -3.52 11.46
N GLU A 404 24.63 -4.74 11.09
CA GLU A 404 24.76 -5.17 9.69
C GLU A 404 23.38 -5.36 9.04
N GLY A 405 22.44 -5.97 9.75
CA GLY A 405 21.05 -6.11 9.30
C GLY A 405 20.38 -4.74 9.10
N GLN A 406 20.49 -3.86 10.10
CA GLN A 406 19.96 -2.49 10.02
C GLN A 406 20.53 -1.71 8.83
N GLU A 407 21.83 -1.91 8.48
CA GLU A 407 22.43 -1.25 7.32
C GLU A 407 21.83 -1.77 6.00
N LYS A 408 21.49 -3.07 5.89
CA LYS A 408 20.79 -3.63 4.74
C LYS A 408 19.42 -2.94 4.55
N VAL A 409 18.67 -2.79 5.66
CA VAL A 409 17.35 -2.11 5.64
C VAL A 409 17.48 -0.63 5.27
N ARG A 410 18.43 0.10 5.89
CA ARG A 410 18.69 1.51 5.54
C ARG A 410 19.09 1.69 4.07
N ALA A 411 19.84 0.74 3.51
CA ALA A 411 20.22 0.80 2.10
C ALA A 411 19.03 0.60 1.16
N ALA A 412 18.03 -0.18 1.56
CA ALA A 412 16.78 -0.34 0.81
C ALA A 412 15.91 0.92 0.91
N ILE A 413 15.77 1.52 2.10
CA ILE A 413 15.08 2.80 2.31
C ILE A 413 15.73 3.90 1.45
N ALA A 414 17.05 4.03 1.48
CA ALA A 414 17.77 5.03 0.69
C ALA A 414 17.56 4.86 -0.83
N ALA A 415 17.45 3.62 -1.31
CA ALA A 415 17.15 3.33 -2.71
C ALA A 415 15.73 3.74 -3.10
N LEU A 416 14.74 3.51 -2.23
CA LEU A 416 13.35 3.95 -2.42
C LEU A 416 13.24 5.48 -2.47
N VAL A 417 13.93 6.18 -1.58
CA VAL A 417 13.99 7.67 -1.58
C VAL A 417 14.59 8.19 -2.88
N ALA A 418 15.73 7.61 -3.33
CA ALA A 418 16.36 7.99 -4.58
C ALA A 418 15.48 7.70 -5.80
N GLN A 419 14.80 6.55 -5.81
CA GLN A 419 13.82 6.16 -6.84
C GLN A 419 12.67 7.16 -6.91
N THR A 420 12.13 7.62 -5.78
CA THR A 420 11.04 8.60 -5.74
C THR A 420 11.45 9.91 -6.39
N ALA A 421 12.64 10.42 -6.11
CA ALA A 421 13.15 11.63 -6.77
C ALA A 421 13.24 11.47 -8.31
N SER A 422 13.58 10.26 -8.80
CA SER A 422 13.59 9.99 -10.24
C SER A 422 12.17 9.83 -10.83
N ILE A 423 11.21 9.33 -10.06
CA ILE A 423 9.79 9.29 -10.43
C ILE A 423 9.25 10.72 -10.64
N GLU A 424 9.55 11.65 -9.74
CA GLU A 424 9.17 13.06 -9.85
C GLU A 424 9.80 13.72 -11.07
N GLN A 425 11.09 13.43 -11.36
CA GLN A 425 11.78 13.94 -12.55
C GLN A 425 11.16 13.42 -13.84
N ALA A 426 10.78 12.15 -13.88
CA ALA A 426 10.10 11.54 -15.03
C ALA A 426 8.70 12.15 -15.26
N ALA A 427 7.93 12.36 -14.20
CA ALA A 427 6.65 13.07 -14.27
C ALA A 427 6.82 14.51 -14.79
N ALA A 428 7.81 15.25 -14.25
CA ALA A 428 8.11 16.62 -14.67
C ALA A 428 8.57 16.70 -16.13
N ALA A 429 9.35 15.73 -16.63
CA ALA A 429 9.78 15.65 -18.03
C ALA A 429 8.60 15.53 -18.99
N LEU A 430 7.54 14.83 -18.61
CA LEU A 430 6.28 14.76 -19.36
C LEU A 430 5.42 16.04 -19.21
N GLY A 431 5.73 16.93 -18.27
CA GLY A 431 4.98 18.17 -18.02
C GLY A 431 4.02 18.08 -16.82
N ILE A 432 4.00 16.96 -16.10
CA ILE A 432 3.25 16.82 -14.85
C ILE A 432 4.02 17.55 -13.75
N LYS A 433 3.44 18.67 -13.27
CA LYS A 433 4.05 19.52 -12.23
C LYS A 433 3.44 19.21 -10.87
N ASP A 434 4.22 19.49 -9.83
CA ASP A 434 3.78 19.43 -8.44
C ASP A 434 3.14 18.05 -8.14
N LEU A 435 3.89 16.96 -8.44
CA LEU A 435 3.44 15.59 -8.19
C LEU A 435 3.20 15.37 -6.69
N ASN A 436 4.15 15.84 -5.86
CA ASN A 436 4.13 15.76 -4.40
C ASN A 436 3.67 14.39 -3.89
N PRO A 437 4.47 13.33 -4.08
CA PRO A 437 4.17 12.03 -3.49
C PRO A 437 3.93 12.14 -1.98
N ASP A 438 3.05 11.32 -1.45
CA ASP A 438 2.80 11.24 -0.02
C ASP A 438 4.07 10.81 0.71
N THR A 439 4.34 11.44 1.85
CA THR A 439 5.48 11.11 2.71
C THR A 439 5.04 10.39 3.99
N ALA A 440 3.72 10.23 4.20
CA ALA A 440 3.14 9.74 5.46
C ALA A 440 3.75 10.48 6.69
N ASP A 441 3.98 11.80 6.53
CA ASP A 441 4.59 12.68 7.54
C ASP A 441 6.05 12.34 7.96
N HIS A 442 6.74 11.46 7.22
CA HIS A 442 8.14 11.14 7.47
C HIS A 442 9.10 12.19 6.90
N GLU A 443 10.21 12.42 7.61
CA GLU A 443 11.40 13.15 7.14
C GLU A 443 12.46 12.15 6.65
N PHE A 444 12.99 12.36 5.45
CA PHE A 444 13.97 11.48 4.81
C PHE A 444 15.30 12.17 4.54
#